data_91318bcacc3f5fac9dfc4aaef989a758
#
_entry.id   91318bcacc3f5fac9dfc4aaef989a758
#
_cell.length_a   1.000
_cell.length_b   1.000
_cell.length_c   1.000
_cell.angle_alpha   90.00
_cell.angle_beta   90.00
_cell.angle_gamma   90.00
#
_symmetry.space_group_name_H-M   'P 1'
#
loop_
_entity.id
_entity.type
_entity.pdbx_description
1 polymer ?
#
loop_
_entity_poly.entity_id
_entity_poly.type
_entity_poly.pdbx_seq_one_letter_code
_entity_poly.pdbx_strand_id
1 'polypeptide(L)'
;DFTKFSDITYEFSTDGTNWTTLAADLRKDELTPGSTYYVRPKYRGQVPGKVTSFRTYEALAIPNSNLDEGYETSYPKSGNPLYTFNGGWIGTRNPLTCHSNGVNAFYVSKSSTLPITDNGSTVAHMMTIGWGQGNSCSFGNKSGSVIKNISSGIVCVGEYDSGQDSIYAKSAYVRPTSMTFVYKASPYGDDEYLI
;
A
#
# COMPACT_ATOMS: atom_id res chain seq x y z
N ASP A 1 -1.13 11.29 -54.04
CA ASP A 1 -0.45 10.12 -53.45
C ASP A 1 -0.81 10.04 -51.98
N PHE A 2 -1.40 8.95 -51.58
CA PHE A 2 -1.74 8.73 -50.18
C PHE A 2 -0.48 8.39 -49.41
N THR A 3 -0.27 9.08 -48.32
CA THR A 3 0.79 8.82 -47.37
C THR A 3 0.66 7.39 -46.84
N LYS A 4 1.73 6.61 -46.95
CA LYS A 4 1.81 5.32 -46.29
C LYS A 4 2.17 5.51 -44.82
N PHE A 5 1.70 4.65 -43.95
CA PHE A 5 2.09 4.68 -42.54
C PHE A 5 3.61 4.60 -42.36
N SER A 6 4.31 3.92 -43.26
CA SER A 6 5.77 3.82 -43.29
C SER A 6 6.47 5.18 -43.53
N ASP A 7 5.74 6.18 -44.06
CA ASP A 7 6.28 7.52 -44.33
C ASP A 7 6.17 8.42 -43.09
N ILE A 8 5.56 7.96 -42.02
CA ILE A 8 5.34 8.71 -40.79
C ILE A 8 6.28 8.18 -39.73
N THR A 9 7.10 9.05 -39.19
CA THR A 9 7.84 8.85 -37.94
C THR A 9 7.20 9.67 -36.84
N TYR A 10 7.50 9.34 -35.59
CA TYR A 10 7.02 10.12 -34.46
C TYR A 10 8.21 10.72 -33.70
N GLU A 11 8.02 11.94 -33.28
CA GLU A 11 8.98 12.65 -32.45
C GLU A 11 8.42 12.90 -31.07
N PHE A 12 9.28 12.82 -30.09
CA PHE A 12 9.01 13.03 -28.67
C PHE A 12 9.82 14.21 -28.15
N SER A 13 9.25 14.97 -27.23
CA SER A 13 9.93 16.07 -26.57
C SER A 13 9.51 16.18 -25.11
N THR A 14 10.42 16.63 -24.27
CA THR A 14 10.19 16.95 -22.85
C THR A 14 9.82 18.41 -22.63
N ASP A 15 10.09 19.29 -23.61
CA ASP A 15 9.94 20.74 -23.49
C ASP A 15 9.09 21.38 -24.62
N GLY A 16 8.66 20.57 -25.60
CA GLY A 16 7.92 21.03 -26.76
C GLY A 16 8.76 21.76 -27.83
N THR A 17 10.08 21.90 -27.61
CA THR A 17 11.00 22.61 -28.51
C THR A 17 12.10 21.70 -29.06
N ASN A 18 12.69 20.88 -28.22
CA ASN A 18 13.73 19.92 -28.59
C ASN A 18 13.10 18.55 -28.85
N TRP A 19 13.27 18.03 -30.06
CA TRP A 19 12.59 16.83 -30.54
C TRP A 19 13.57 15.70 -30.85
N THR A 20 13.23 14.50 -30.41
CA THR A 20 13.95 13.26 -30.73
C THR A 20 12.99 12.28 -31.42
N THR A 21 13.48 11.61 -32.45
CA THR A 21 12.68 10.58 -33.14
C THR A 21 12.51 9.36 -32.24
N LEU A 22 11.29 8.88 -32.11
CA LEU A 22 11.01 7.62 -31.40
C LEU A 22 11.50 6.43 -32.23
N ALA A 23 11.85 5.35 -31.53
CA ALA A 23 12.14 4.07 -32.18
C ALA A 23 10.91 3.48 -32.91
N ALA A 24 11.12 2.48 -33.73
CA ALA A 24 10.07 1.90 -34.56
C ALA A 24 8.92 1.24 -33.76
N ASP A 25 9.18 0.85 -32.51
CA ASP A 25 8.19 0.34 -31.58
C ASP A 25 7.33 1.44 -30.93
N LEU A 26 7.64 2.69 -31.20
CA LEU A 26 6.97 3.88 -30.68
C LEU A 26 6.91 3.94 -29.14
N ARG A 27 7.83 3.29 -28.48
CA ARG A 27 7.90 3.21 -27.04
C ARG A 27 8.86 4.24 -26.47
N LYS A 28 8.49 4.83 -25.34
CA LYS A 28 9.37 5.70 -24.53
C LYS A 28 9.24 5.30 -23.08
N ASP A 29 10.32 4.80 -22.54
CA ASP A 29 10.45 4.41 -21.13
C ASP A 29 11.04 5.54 -20.29
N GLU A 30 11.10 5.31 -18.97
CA GLU A 30 11.73 6.19 -17.99
C GLU A 30 11.14 7.60 -17.96
N LEU A 31 9.81 7.70 -18.13
CA LEU A 31 9.14 8.97 -18.02
C LEU A 31 9.07 9.40 -16.55
N THR A 32 9.37 10.66 -16.29
CA THR A 32 9.27 11.26 -14.96
C THR A 32 7.78 11.38 -14.55
N PRO A 33 7.39 10.92 -13.36
CA PRO A 33 6.03 11.13 -12.86
C PRO A 33 5.66 12.61 -12.77
N GLY A 34 4.38 12.92 -12.99
CA GLY A 34 3.85 14.28 -12.89
C GLY A 34 4.36 15.25 -13.95
N SER A 35 5.00 14.77 -15.00
CA SER A 35 5.63 15.60 -16.02
C SER A 35 4.80 15.65 -17.30
N THR A 36 4.85 16.77 -18.00
CA THR A 36 4.21 16.94 -19.30
C THR A 36 5.20 16.64 -20.42
N TYR A 37 4.74 15.90 -21.39
CA TYR A 37 5.49 15.50 -22.57
C TYR A 37 4.70 15.84 -23.84
N TYR A 38 5.44 15.90 -24.93
CA TYR A 38 4.90 16.29 -26.22
C TYR A 38 5.29 15.25 -27.28
N VAL A 39 4.34 14.96 -28.15
CA VAL A 39 4.55 14.07 -29.30
C VAL A 39 4.01 14.73 -30.58
N ARG A 40 4.63 14.47 -31.71
CA ARG A 40 4.13 14.86 -32.99
C ARG A 40 4.49 13.84 -34.05
N PRO A 41 3.65 13.63 -35.06
CA PRO A 41 4.05 12.91 -36.26
C PRO A 41 4.98 13.78 -37.10
N LYS A 42 5.82 13.14 -37.91
CA LYS A 42 6.69 13.80 -38.88
C LYS A 42 6.63 13.02 -40.19
N TYR A 43 6.25 13.70 -41.24
CA TYR A 43 6.11 13.12 -42.56
C TYR A 43 7.43 13.13 -43.30
N ARG A 44 7.88 11.96 -43.79
CA ARG A 44 9.13 11.76 -44.53
C ARG A 44 10.35 12.45 -43.91
N GLY A 45 10.39 12.51 -42.59
CA GLY A 45 11.48 13.17 -41.87
C GLY A 45 11.60 14.69 -42.02
N GLN A 46 10.64 15.35 -42.68
CA GLN A 46 10.72 16.77 -43.02
C GLN A 46 9.59 17.61 -42.44
N VAL A 47 8.34 17.20 -42.64
CA VAL A 47 7.18 18.02 -42.28
C VAL A 47 6.61 17.57 -40.96
N PRO A 48 6.74 18.38 -39.88
CA PRO A 48 6.13 18.06 -38.60
C PRO A 48 4.61 18.28 -38.63
N GLY A 49 3.88 17.37 -38.03
CA GLY A 49 2.44 17.48 -37.83
C GLY A 49 2.08 18.20 -36.53
N LYS A 50 0.81 18.11 -36.18
CA LYS A 50 0.26 18.74 -34.96
C LYS A 50 0.90 18.13 -33.71
N VAL A 51 1.34 19.01 -32.81
CA VAL A 51 1.83 18.64 -31.49
C VAL A 51 0.65 18.25 -30.61
N THR A 52 0.80 17.13 -29.91
CA THR A 52 -0.10 16.68 -28.85
C THR A 52 0.70 16.57 -27.56
N SER A 53 0.14 16.99 -26.45
CA SER A 53 0.76 16.84 -25.14
C SER A 53 -0.02 15.83 -24.30
N PHE A 54 0.70 15.16 -23.39
CA PHE A 54 0.14 14.35 -22.33
C PHE A 54 0.93 14.56 -21.05
N ARG A 55 0.30 14.27 -19.93
CA ARG A 55 0.95 14.33 -18.62
C ARG A 55 0.97 12.93 -17.99
N THR A 56 2.10 12.55 -17.44
CA THR A 56 2.21 11.33 -16.65
C THR A 56 1.50 11.49 -15.31
N TYR A 57 1.06 10.39 -14.73
CA TYR A 57 0.54 10.41 -13.36
C TYR A 57 1.64 10.81 -12.38
N GLU A 58 1.23 11.41 -11.26
CA GLU A 58 2.14 11.70 -10.16
C GLU A 58 2.73 10.40 -9.59
N ALA A 59 3.90 10.48 -8.97
CA ALA A 59 4.43 9.36 -8.21
C ALA A 59 3.46 8.96 -7.10
N LEU A 60 3.32 7.68 -6.86
CA LEU A 60 2.51 7.20 -5.73
C LEU A 60 3.20 7.60 -4.43
N ALA A 61 2.56 8.49 -3.69
CA ALA A 61 2.91 8.77 -2.30
C ALA A 61 1.89 8.05 -1.41
N ILE A 62 2.37 7.15 -0.57
CA ILE A 62 1.54 6.50 0.44
C ILE A 62 1.59 7.39 1.69
N PRO A 63 0.45 8.01 2.08
CA PRO A 63 0.41 8.83 3.29
C PRO A 63 0.87 8.02 4.50
N ASN A 64 1.65 8.65 5.36
CA ASN A 64 2.23 8.05 6.57
C ASN A 64 3.02 6.76 6.31
N SER A 65 3.66 6.62 5.16
CA SER A 65 4.43 5.41 4.82
C SER A 65 5.63 5.16 5.73
N ASN A 66 6.14 6.21 6.37
CA ASN A 66 7.20 6.15 7.40
C ASN A 66 6.66 6.08 8.83
N LEU A 67 5.33 6.11 9.02
CA LEU A 67 4.59 6.10 10.29
C LEU A 67 4.80 7.36 11.17
N ASP A 68 5.56 8.34 10.73
CA ASP A 68 5.90 9.54 11.52
C ASP A 68 4.78 10.60 11.54
N GLU A 69 3.74 10.46 10.70
CA GLU A 69 2.53 11.28 10.80
C GLU A 69 1.67 10.91 12.04
N GLY A 70 2.11 9.88 12.76
CA GLY A 70 1.53 9.49 14.03
C GLY A 70 0.35 8.52 13.90
N TYR A 71 -0.39 8.44 15.00
CA TYR A 71 -1.50 7.51 15.17
C TYR A 71 -2.56 8.09 16.10
N GLU A 72 -3.77 7.58 15.99
CA GLU A 72 -4.84 7.84 16.94
C GLU A 72 -4.98 6.67 17.92
N THR A 73 -5.42 6.99 19.12
CA THR A 73 -5.73 6.01 20.15
C THR A 73 -7.19 6.15 20.55
N SER A 74 -7.91 5.05 20.46
CA SER A 74 -9.28 4.95 20.98
C SER A 74 -9.36 3.81 21.99
N TYR A 75 -10.40 3.85 22.82
CA TYR A 75 -10.59 2.87 23.89
C TYR A 75 -11.96 2.18 23.69
N PRO A 76 -11.98 1.04 23.01
CA PRO A 76 -13.20 0.23 22.93
C PRO A 76 -13.61 -0.29 24.31
N LYS A 77 -14.76 -0.92 24.40
CA LYS A 77 -15.32 -1.42 25.69
C LYS A 77 -14.37 -2.38 26.46
N SER A 78 -13.40 -2.97 25.78
CA SER A 78 -12.35 -3.77 26.44
C SER A 78 -11.47 -2.95 27.38
N GLY A 79 -11.44 -1.62 27.25
CA GLY A 79 -10.58 -0.72 28.01
C GLY A 79 -9.12 -0.70 27.54
N ASN A 80 -8.73 -1.52 26.58
CA ASN A 80 -7.39 -1.53 26.02
C ASN A 80 -7.29 -0.57 24.83
N PRO A 81 -6.12 0.05 24.62
CA PRO A 81 -5.95 0.99 23.52
C PRO A 81 -6.01 0.29 22.16
N LEU A 82 -6.82 0.83 21.28
CA LEU A 82 -6.84 0.53 19.87
C LEU A 82 -6.09 1.61 19.13
N TYR A 83 -5.03 1.24 18.45
CA TYR A 83 -4.19 2.15 17.68
C TYR A 83 -4.55 2.10 16.21
N THR A 84 -4.70 3.28 15.61
CA THR A 84 -4.96 3.47 14.18
C THR A 84 -3.92 4.44 13.63
N PHE A 85 -3.11 4.01 12.67
CA PHE A 85 -2.13 4.89 12.05
C PHE A 85 -2.82 5.93 11.16
N ASN A 86 -2.33 7.17 11.23
CA ASN A 86 -2.88 8.29 10.48
C ASN A 86 -2.72 8.11 8.97
N GLY A 87 -3.38 8.98 8.20
CA GLY A 87 -3.29 8.97 6.74
C GLY A 87 -4.26 8.02 6.02
N GLY A 88 -4.89 7.09 6.74
CA GLY A 88 -5.94 6.20 6.18
C GLY A 88 -5.47 5.20 5.12
N TRP A 89 -4.16 4.99 5.00
CA TRP A 89 -3.55 4.05 4.06
C TRP A 89 -2.84 2.88 4.73
N ILE A 90 -2.65 2.95 6.04
CA ILE A 90 -1.99 1.91 6.83
C ILE A 90 -3.06 1.15 7.60
N GLY A 91 -3.36 -0.05 7.14
CA GLY A 91 -4.30 -0.95 7.78
C GLY A 91 -3.60 -1.91 8.74
N THR A 92 -4.30 -2.25 9.82
CA THR A 92 -3.84 -3.21 10.82
C THR A 92 -4.98 -4.13 11.23
N ARG A 93 -4.65 -5.27 11.82
CA ARG A 93 -5.66 -6.17 12.40
C ARG A 93 -6.17 -5.71 13.77
N ASN A 94 -5.76 -4.55 14.25
CA ASN A 94 -6.16 -4.01 15.56
C ASN A 94 -7.68 -3.95 15.78
N PRO A 95 -8.52 -3.56 14.80
CA PRO A 95 -9.97 -3.55 14.99
C PRO A 95 -10.56 -4.93 15.30
N LEU A 96 -9.91 -6.00 14.81
CA LEU A 96 -10.29 -7.37 15.14
C LEU A 96 -9.79 -7.77 16.54
N THR A 97 -8.51 -7.54 16.82
CA THR A 97 -7.85 -8.05 18.02
C THR A 97 -8.13 -7.21 19.25
N CYS A 98 -8.38 -5.89 19.11
CA CYS A 98 -8.80 -4.99 20.18
C CYS A 98 -10.33 -4.84 20.23
N HIS A 99 -11.00 -5.94 20.27
CA HIS A 99 -12.44 -6.03 20.24
C HIS A 99 -13.01 -6.08 21.67
N SER A 100 -14.23 -5.57 21.86
CA SER A 100 -14.96 -5.73 23.11
C SER A 100 -15.38 -7.18 23.32
N ASN A 101 -14.75 -7.85 24.24
CA ASN A 101 -15.14 -9.21 24.63
C ASN A 101 -16.06 -9.19 25.84
N GLY A 102 -16.90 -10.19 25.91
CA GLY A 102 -17.72 -10.41 27.08
C GLY A 102 -16.90 -10.70 28.35
N VAL A 103 -17.59 -10.77 29.45
CA VAL A 103 -17.07 -10.80 30.82
C VAL A 103 -16.12 -11.98 31.13
N ASN A 104 -16.11 -13.01 30.30
CA ASN A 104 -15.34 -14.24 30.51
C ASN A 104 -14.18 -14.43 29.52
N ALA A 105 -13.54 -13.35 29.11
CA ALA A 105 -12.40 -13.44 28.21
C ALA A 105 -11.21 -14.14 28.91
N PHE A 106 -10.68 -15.20 28.29
CA PHE A 106 -9.43 -15.82 28.74
C PHE A 106 -8.21 -14.96 28.39
N TYR A 107 -8.31 -14.22 27.29
CA TYR A 107 -7.25 -13.36 26.80
C TYR A 107 -7.73 -11.93 26.81
N VAL A 108 -6.83 -11.03 27.13
CA VAL A 108 -7.10 -9.61 27.11
C VAL A 108 -7.06 -9.13 25.64
N SER A 109 -8.20 -8.68 25.14
CA SER A 109 -8.26 -8.03 23.83
C SER A 109 -7.34 -6.82 23.81
N LYS A 110 -6.43 -6.79 22.85
CA LYS A 110 -5.49 -5.67 22.68
C LYS A 110 -5.08 -5.56 21.22
N SER A 111 -4.54 -4.41 20.87
CA SER A 111 -3.91 -4.22 19.56
C SER A 111 -2.76 -5.21 19.36
N SER A 112 -2.75 -5.87 18.22
CA SER A 112 -1.67 -6.77 17.81
C SER A 112 -0.54 -6.05 17.06
N THR A 113 -0.79 -4.79 16.69
CA THR A 113 0.18 -3.89 16.08
C THR A 113 0.21 -2.59 16.87
N LEU A 114 1.34 -2.28 17.47
CA LEU A 114 1.52 -1.13 18.35
C LEU A 114 2.45 -0.12 17.70
N PRO A 115 2.17 1.19 17.80
CA PRO A 115 3.16 2.20 17.53
C PRO A 115 4.16 2.23 18.70
N ILE A 116 5.43 2.09 18.39
CA ILE A 116 6.52 2.28 19.36
C ILE A 116 7.57 3.22 18.77
N THR A 117 8.39 3.81 19.62
CA THR A 117 9.51 4.62 19.16
C THR A 117 10.78 3.79 19.12
N ASP A 118 11.44 3.77 17.96
CA ASP A 118 12.77 3.19 17.78
C ASP A 118 13.69 4.22 17.14
N ASN A 119 14.77 4.57 17.83
CA ASN A 119 15.74 5.59 17.38
C ASN A 119 15.11 6.94 16.97
N GLY A 120 14.05 7.35 17.64
CA GLY A 120 13.37 8.63 17.40
C GLY A 120 12.28 8.60 16.33
N SER A 121 12.08 7.50 15.63
CA SER A 121 11.02 7.32 14.65
C SER A 121 9.92 6.39 15.17
N THR A 122 8.70 6.61 14.70
CA THR A 122 7.59 5.70 15.00
C THR A 122 7.72 4.45 14.12
N VAL A 123 7.63 3.29 14.74
CA VAL A 123 7.62 2.00 14.04
C VAL A 123 6.41 1.16 14.46
N ALA A 124 5.95 0.30 13.58
CA ALA A 124 4.87 -0.63 13.86
C ALA A 124 5.44 -1.92 14.48
N HIS A 125 5.24 -2.11 15.76
CA HIS A 125 5.60 -3.34 16.46
C HIS A 125 4.45 -4.35 16.32
N MET A 126 4.65 -5.35 15.51
CA MET A 126 3.69 -6.43 15.28
C MET A 126 3.99 -7.61 16.20
N MET A 127 2.95 -8.18 16.78
CA MET A 127 3.07 -9.37 17.65
C MET A 127 1.91 -10.32 17.43
N THR A 128 2.17 -11.59 17.61
CA THR A 128 1.12 -12.60 17.76
C THR A 128 0.51 -12.49 19.14
N ILE A 129 -0.79 -12.40 19.23
CA ILE A 129 -1.51 -12.27 20.49
C ILE A 129 -2.65 -13.28 20.61
N GLY A 130 -2.92 -13.70 21.85
CA GLY A 130 -4.17 -14.34 22.20
C GLY A 130 -5.24 -13.27 22.45
N TRP A 131 -6.48 -13.48 22.00
CA TRP A 131 -7.60 -12.58 22.17
C TRP A 131 -8.94 -13.31 22.18
N GLY A 132 -9.99 -12.64 22.64
CA GLY A 132 -11.34 -13.19 22.65
C GLY A 132 -11.66 -14.07 23.86
N GLN A 133 -12.72 -14.82 23.75
CA GLN A 133 -13.27 -15.67 24.83
C GLN A 133 -12.81 -17.13 24.68
N GLY A 134 -11.55 -17.43 24.84
CA GLY A 134 -11.08 -18.80 24.72
C GLY A 134 -11.61 -19.44 23.42
N ASN A 135 -12.20 -20.62 23.52
CA ASN A 135 -12.76 -21.34 22.36
C ASN A 135 -14.02 -20.72 21.75
N SER A 136 -14.62 -19.75 22.38
CA SER A 136 -15.88 -19.14 21.95
C SER A 136 -15.71 -17.86 21.16
N CYS A 137 -14.49 -17.45 20.86
CA CYS A 137 -14.27 -16.33 19.98
C CYS A 137 -14.91 -16.61 18.62
N SER A 138 -15.88 -15.79 18.26
CA SER A 138 -16.72 -16.05 17.09
C SER A 138 -16.08 -15.66 15.79
N PHE A 139 -15.08 -14.81 15.84
CA PHE A 139 -14.52 -14.23 14.62
C PHE A 139 -13.43 -15.13 14.00
N GLY A 140 -13.55 -15.36 12.70
CA GLY A 140 -12.61 -16.21 11.97
C GLY A 140 -12.71 -17.70 12.28
N ASN A 141 -13.73 -18.11 13.03
CA ASN A 141 -13.72 -19.35 13.76
C ASN A 141 -14.82 -20.34 13.46
N LYS A 142 -15.21 -20.36 12.24
CA LYS A 142 -16.29 -21.22 11.76
C LYS A 142 -15.91 -22.72 11.70
N SER A 143 -14.66 -23.06 11.84
CA SER A 143 -14.17 -24.41 11.55
C SER A 143 -13.88 -25.31 12.76
N GLY A 144 -14.14 -24.87 13.95
CA GLY A 144 -13.86 -25.73 15.13
C GLY A 144 -12.38 -25.93 15.49
N SER A 145 -11.46 -25.17 14.90
CA SER A 145 -10.02 -25.27 15.14
C SER A 145 -9.63 -24.88 16.56
N VAL A 146 -8.61 -25.54 17.12
CA VAL A 146 -8.11 -25.31 18.48
C VAL A 146 -7.40 -23.94 18.65
N ILE A 147 -6.93 -23.34 17.54
CA ILE A 147 -6.14 -22.09 17.55
C ILE A 147 -7.01 -20.86 17.36
N LYS A 148 -8.16 -20.85 17.96
CA LYS A 148 -9.23 -19.92 17.67
C LYS A 148 -8.98 -18.50 18.13
N ASN A 149 -8.12 -18.33 19.09
CA ASN A 149 -7.94 -17.06 19.78
C ASN A 149 -6.56 -16.48 19.61
N ILE A 150 -5.84 -16.94 18.62
CA ILE A 150 -4.50 -16.47 18.31
C ILE A 150 -4.54 -15.72 16.97
N SER A 151 -3.97 -14.55 16.93
CA SER A 151 -3.90 -13.72 15.73
C SER A 151 -2.56 -13.01 15.65
N SER A 152 -1.96 -13.05 14.48
CA SER A 152 -0.76 -12.27 14.18
C SER A 152 -1.06 -10.78 14.04
N GLY A 153 -0.12 -9.95 14.38
CA GLY A 153 -0.11 -8.56 13.97
C GLY A 153 0.08 -8.45 12.45
N ILE A 154 -0.58 -7.47 11.86
CA ILE A 154 -0.48 -7.16 10.42
C ILE A 154 -0.35 -5.66 10.26
N VAL A 155 0.52 -5.27 9.33
CA VAL A 155 0.54 -3.94 8.72
C VAL A 155 0.37 -4.12 7.23
N CYS A 156 -0.55 -3.40 6.63
CA CYS A 156 -0.79 -3.44 5.20
C CYS A 156 -1.00 -2.04 4.63
N VAL A 157 -0.69 -1.88 3.35
CA VAL A 157 -1.09 -0.70 2.59
C VAL A 157 -2.50 -0.95 2.05
N GLY A 158 -3.49 -0.38 2.72
CA GLY A 158 -4.89 -0.60 2.43
C GLY A 158 -5.75 -0.41 3.66
N GLU A 159 -6.97 -0.89 3.57
CA GLU A 159 -7.94 -0.87 4.66
C GLU A 159 -8.20 -2.30 5.12
N TYR A 160 -8.18 -2.53 6.42
CA TYR A 160 -8.51 -3.82 6.99
C TYR A 160 -9.97 -3.87 7.42
N ASP A 161 -10.71 -4.80 6.86
CA ASP A 161 -12.09 -5.11 7.28
C ASP A 161 -12.10 -6.20 8.33
N SER A 162 -12.38 -5.82 9.57
CA SER A 162 -12.49 -6.76 10.68
C SER A 162 -13.71 -7.70 10.57
N GLY A 163 -14.73 -7.31 9.80
CA GLY A 163 -15.93 -8.12 9.58
C GLY A 163 -15.70 -9.31 8.65
N GLN A 164 -14.76 -9.17 7.73
CA GLN A 164 -14.42 -10.20 6.75
C GLN A 164 -13.03 -10.82 6.96
N ASP A 165 -12.26 -10.31 7.93
CA ASP A 165 -10.81 -10.63 8.10
C ASP A 165 -10.05 -10.54 6.78
N SER A 166 -10.24 -9.42 6.09
CA SER A 166 -9.70 -9.21 4.75
C SER A 166 -9.10 -7.82 4.59
N ILE A 167 -8.24 -7.68 3.60
CA ILE A 167 -7.57 -6.43 3.26
C ILE A 167 -8.14 -5.93 1.94
N TYR A 168 -8.63 -4.68 1.94
CA TYR A 168 -9.02 -3.96 0.75
C TYR A 168 -7.89 -3.03 0.32
N ALA A 169 -7.32 -3.30 -0.84
CA ALA A 169 -6.28 -2.45 -1.40
C ALA A 169 -6.84 -1.07 -1.79
N LYS A 170 -6.06 -0.03 -1.59
CA LYS A 170 -6.35 1.30 -2.14
C LYS A 170 -6.05 1.31 -3.63
N SER A 171 -6.88 2.04 -4.39
CA SER A 171 -6.64 2.21 -5.83
C SER A 171 -5.35 2.99 -6.07
N ALA A 172 -4.51 2.49 -6.96
CA ALA A 172 -3.30 3.17 -7.40
C ALA A 172 -3.28 3.25 -8.93
N TYR A 173 -2.89 4.41 -9.45
CA TYR A 173 -2.80 4.67 -10.89
C TYR A 173 -1.39 4.43 -11.44
N VAL A 174 -0.48 4.04 -10.59
CA VAL A 174 0.91 3.76 -10.94
C VAL A 174 1.25 2.33 -10.50
N ARG A 175 2.20 1.75 -11.22
CA ARG A 175 2.71 0.43 -10.90
C ARG A 175 4.14 0.59 -10.36
N PRO A 176 4.36 0.50 -9.05
CA PRO A 176 5.69 0.59 -8.47
C PRO A 176 6.55 -0.59 -8.96
N THR A 177 7.82 -0.35 -9.20
CA THR A 177 8.80 -1.36 -9.59
C THR A 177 9.48 -2.00 -8.39
N SER A 178 9.47 -1.32 -7.25
CA SER A 178 10.08 -1.78 -6.01
C SER A 178 9.36 -1.20 -4.80
N MET A 179 9.48 -1.89 -3.69
CA MET A 179 9.10 -1.41 -2.36
C MET A 179 10.27 -1.67 -1.42
N THR A 180 10.62 -0.68 -0.63
CA THR A 180 11.68 -0.80 0.39
C THR A 180 11.07 -0.59 1.77
N PHE A 181 11.44 -1.44 2.72
CA PHE A 181 11.09 -1.29 4.11
C PHE A 181 12.24 -1.77 5.00
N VAL A 182 12.29 -1.23 6.20
CA VAL A 182 13.25 -1.62 7.22
C VAL A 182 12.51 -2.39 8.30
N TYR A 183 13.02 -3.54 8.69
CA TYR A 183 12.39 -4.35 9.72
C TYR A 183 13.43 -4.96 10.67
N LYS A 184 12.97 -5.25 11.89
CA LYS A 184 13.65 -6.11 12.85
C LYS A 184 12.72 -7.27 13.15
N ALA A 185 13.24 -8.49 13.17
CA ALA A 185 12.47 -9.68 13.51
C ALA A 185 13.11 -10.37 14.72
N SER A 186 12.26 -10.83 15.63
CA SER A 186 12.65 -11.64 16.78
C SER A 186 11.62 -12.76 16.93
N PRO A 187 11.68 -13.76 16.04
CA PRO A 187 10.78 -14.91 16.13
C PRO A 187 11.09 -15.72 17.40
N TYR A 188 10.07 -16.36 17.95
CA TYR A 188 10.21 -17.27 19.07
C TYR A 188 10.18 -18.71 18.56
N GLY A 189 11.24 -19.46 18.81
CA GLY A 189 11.37 -20.83 18.30
C GLY A 189 11.36 -20.89 16.79
N ASP A 190 10.48 -21.71 16.24
CA ASP A 190 10.31 -21.92 14.79
C ASP A 190 9.25 -21.01 14.17
N ASP A 191 8.88 -19.92 14.83
CA ASP A 191 7.90 -18.95 14.31
C ASP A 191 8.37 -18.32 13.01
N GLU A 192 7.46 -18.21 12.04
CA GLU A 192 7.70 -17.59 10.75
C GLU A 192 7.11 -16.16 10.71
N TYR A 193 7.73 -15.31 9.93
CA TYR A 193 7.15 -14.01 9.55
C TYR A 193 7.10 -13.89 8.03
N LEU A 194 6.05 -13.26 7.53
CA LEU A 194 5.83 -13.02 6.12
C LEU A 194 5.99 -11.53 5.81
N ILE A 195 6.75 -11.24 4.77
CA ILE A 195 6.94 -9.91 4.22
C ILE A 195 6.43 -9.87 2.79
#